data_7470a3d3d08b428a3d5e4520493667b0
#
_entry.id   7470a3d3d08b428a3d5e4520493667b0
#
_cell.length_a   1.000
_cell.length_b   1.000
_cell.length_c   1.000
_cell.angle_alpha   90.00
_cell.angle_beta   90.00
_cell.angle_gamma   90.00
#
_symmetry.space_group_name_H-M   'P 1'
#
loop_
_entity.id
_entity.type
_entity.pdbx_description
1 polymer ?
#
loop_
_entity_poly.entity_id
_entity_poly.type
_entity_poly.pdbx_seq_one_letter_code
_entity_poly.pdbx_strand_id
1 'polypeptide(L)'
;DKYGLRAVGFVTGGGNDNLAKIVSKYPDKFIGFAHHYPFAEGAADELRRSVKELGLKGYKLLAPMLDRPIEDPAAYPVWEVCAELDIPVLIHFGIQGGGGGIAWHENINPLKLHNVAKDFPDVTFVVPHFGCAWIRETLQLCWACGNVSIDTCGSNQWVRWVDGDWTTKKLFRKYMETIGAERIIFGTDSSYFPRGFAERYLQDQIRD
;
A
#
# COMPACT_ATOMS: atom_id res chain seq x y z
N ASP A 1 3.42 20.54 9.26
CA ASP A 1 4.47 21.37 9.87
C ASP A 1 4.67 21.07 11.37
N LYS A 2 3.61 20.86 12.17
CA LYS A 2 3.70 20.55 13.61
C LYS A 2 4.58 19.34 13.92
N TYR A 3 4.55 18.32 13.08
CA TYR A 3 5.25 17.04 13.27
C TYR A 3 6.48 16.89 12.37
N GLY A 4 6.89 17.93 11.66
CA GLY A 4 8.04 17.90 10.76
C GLY A 4 7.82 17.03 9.51
N LEU A 5 6.57 16.67 9.18
CA LEU A 5 6.27 15.89 7.98
C LEU A 5 6.55 16.69 6.72
N ARG A 6 7.33 16.10 5.81
CA ARG A 6 7.67 16.71 4.53
C ARG A 6 6.48 16.68 3.57
N ALA A 7 5.81 15.54 3.47
CA ALA A 7 4.63 15.34 2.63
C ALA A 7 3.70 14.28 3.23
N VAL A 8 2.46 14.22 2.74
CA VAL A 8 1.44 13.24 3.11
C VAL A 8 0.89 12.58 1.85
N GLY A 9 0.94 11.25 1.80
CA GLY A 9 0.34 10.46 0.74
C GLY A 9 -1.13 10.17 0.99
N PHE A 10 -1.99 10.47 0.01
CA PHE A 10 -3.39 10.07 -0.01
C PHE A 10 -3.58 8.94 -1.00
N VAL A 11 -3.98 7.78 -0.50
CA VAL A 11 -4.10 6.57 -1.31
C VAL A 11 -5.52 6.27 -1.81
N THR A 12 -6.50 7.06 -1.39
CA THR A 12 -7.88 7.05 -1.90
C THR A 12 -8.53 8.40 -1.64
N GLY A 13 -9.43 8.84 -2.51
CA GLY A 13 -10.02 10.17 -2.36
C GLY A 13 -11.31 10.40 -3.13
N GLY A 14 -12.15 9.36 -3.28
CA GLY A 14 -13.45 9.50 -3.97
C GLY A 14 -13.35 9.65 -5.50
N GLY A 15 -12.40 8.93 -6.09
CA GLY A 15 -12.09 8.94 -7.52
C GLY A 15 -10.89 9.81 -7.88
N ASN A 16 -10.24 9.48 -9.00
CA ASN A 16 -8.96 10.06 -9.41
C ASN A 16 -9.05 11.57 -9.63
N ASP A 17 -10.10 12.04 -10.31
CA ASP A 17 -10.30 13.48 -10.56
C ASP A 17 -10.53 14.29 -9.28
N ASN A 18 -11.28 13.75 -8.33
CA ASN A 18 -11.51 14.41 -7.04
C ASN A 18 -10.25 14.44 -6.20
N LEU A 19 -9.52 13.33 -6.16
CA LEU A 19 -8.23 13.29 -5.46
C LEU A 19 -7.25 14.28 -6.05
N ALA A 20 -7.13 14.35 -7.38
CA ALA A 20 -6.29 15.31 -8.07
C ALA A 20 -6.63 16.76 -7.70
N LYS A 21 -7.91 17.11 -7.65
CA LYS A 21 -8.37 18.45 -7.19
C LYS A 21 -7.98 18.74 -5.74
N ILE A 22 -7.92 17.72 -4.88
CA ILE A 22 -7.53 17.87 -3.48
C ILE A 22 -6.02 18.09 -3.37
N VAL A 23 -5.23 17.22 -3.98
CA VAL A 23 -3.77 17.26 -3.85
C VAL A 23 -3.16 18.44 -4.58
N SER A 24 -3.75 18.90 -5.68
CA SER A 24 -3.28 20.07 -6.43
C SER A 24 -3.35 21.38 -5.65
N LYS A 25 -4.12 21.45 -4.57
CA LYS A 25 -4.16 22.65 -3.71
C LYS A 25 -2.85 22.87 -2.94
N TYR A 26 -2.11 21.81 -2.69
CA TYR A 26 -0.84 21.86 -1.96
C TYR A 26 0.14 20.83 -2.56
N PRO A 27 0.63 21.05 -3.78
CA PRO A 27 1.41 20.06 -4.54
C PRO A 27 2.74 19.68 -3.87
N ASP A 28 3.32 20.60 -3.07
CA ASP A 28 4.55 20.35 -2.33
C ASP A 28 4.33 19.56 -1.01
N LYS A 29 3.05 19.35 -0.63
CA LYS A 29 2.68 18.72 0.63
C LYS A 29 1.87 17.44 0.45
N PHE A 30 1.13 17.32 -0.63
CA PHE A 30 0.22 16.21 -0.86
C PHE A 30 0.63 15.41 -2.09
N ILE A 31 0.61 14.08 -1.93
CA ILE A 31 0.87 13.11 -2.99
C ILE A 31 -0.39 12.27 -3.13
N GLY A 32 -0.94 12.16 -4.33
CA GLY A 32 -2.13 11.34 -4.61
C GLY A 32 -1.77 10.05 -5.36
N PHE A 33 -2.46 8.96 -5.02
CA PHE A 33 -2.37 7.69 -5.72
C PHE A 33 -3.67 7.44 -6.48
N ALA A 34 -3.58 7.08 -7.77
CA ALA A 34 -4.73 6.65 -8.54
C ALA A 34 -5.33 5.37 -7.95
N HIS A 35 -6.65 5.25 -8.02
CA HIS A 35 -7.37 4.08 -7.54
C HIS A 35 -8.55 3.79 -8.44
N HIS A 36 -8.54 2.65 -9.11
CA HIS A 36 -9.65 2.13 -9.92
C HIS A 36 -9.49 0.61 -10.08
N TYR A 37 -10.51 -0.03 -10.62
CA TYR A 37 -10.54 -1.46 -10.83
C TYR A 37 -9.60 -1.87 -11.97
N PRO A 38 -8.59 -2.73 -11.75
CA PRO A 38 -7.53 -3.01 -12.73
C PRO A 38 -7.99 -3.83 -13.94
N PHE A 39 -9.12 -4.52 -13.81
CA PHE A 39 -9.68 -5.36 -14.87
C PHE A 39 -10.77 -4.66 -15.70
N ALA A 40 -11.01 -3.37 -15.46
CA ALA A 40 -11.94 -2.59 -16.27
C ALA A 40 -11.36 -2.37 -17.68
N GLU A 41 -12.25 -2.28 -18.66
CA GLU A 41 -11.88 -1.81 -20.00
C GLU A 41 -11.24 -0.42 -19.89
N GLY A 42 -10.09 -0.21 -20.53
CA GLY A 42 -9.37 1.05 -20.47
C GLY A 42 -8.66 1.36 -19.13
N ALA A 43 -8.54 0.41 -18.20
CA ALA A 43 -7.89 0.64 -16.90
C ALA A 43 -6.45 1.16 -17.04
N ALA A 44 -5.67 0.65 -17.98
CA ALA A 44 -4.32 1.11 -18.27
C ALA A 44 -4.30 2.56 -18.78
N ASP A 45 -5.25 2.94 -19.63
CA ASP A 45 -5.34 4.31 -20.14
C ASP A 45 -5.80 5.29 -19.06
N GLU A 46 -6.72 4.87 -18.18
CA GLU A 46 -7.12 5.66 -17.02
C GLU A 46 -5.92 5.88 -16.07
N LEU A 47 -5.07 4.89 -15.87
CA LEU A 47 -3.86 5.06 -15.07
C LEU A 47 -2.89 6.06 -15.72
N ARG A 48 -2.65 5.95 -17.04
CA ARG A 48 -1.83 6.94 -17.77
C ARG A 48 -2.39 8.35 -17.64
N ARG A 49 -3.69 8.52 -17.84
CA ARG A 49 -4.38 9.80 -17.66
C ARG A 49 -4.18 10.33 -16.25
N SER A 50 -4.40 9.48 -15.25
CA SER A 50 -4.27 9.86 -13.84
C SER A 50 -2.88 10.35 -13.49
N VAL A 51 -1.83 9.77 -14.07
CA VAL A 51 -0.44 10.20 -13.81
C VAL A 51 -0.05 11.40 -14.67
N LYS A 52 -0.27 11.34 -15.99
CA LYS A 52 0.23 12.35 -16.93
C LYS A 52 -0.58 13.63 -16.91
N GLU A 53 -1.91 13.55 -16.76
CA GLU A 53 -2.80 14.71 -16.85
C GLU A 53 -3.26 15.19 -15.46
N LEU A 54 -3.57 14.27 -14.54
CA LEU A 54 -4.03 14.61 -13.20
C LEU A 54 -2.90 14.77 -12.17
N GLY A 55 -1.67 14.36 -12.50
CA GLY A 55 -0.49 14.55 -11.67
C GLY A 55 -0.40 13.62 -10.47
N LEU A 56 -1.17 12.52 -10.44
CA LEU A 56 -1.07 11.49 -9.41
C LEU A 56 0.28 10.75 -9.54
N LYS A 57 0.80 10.19 -8.44
CA LYS A 57 2.18 9.73 -8.33
C LYS A 57 2.33 8.25 -7.98
N GLY A 58 1.27 7.49 -8.02
CA GLY A 58 1.28 6.06 -7.74
C GLY A 58 -0.06 5.43 -8.01
N TYR A 59 -0.14 4.12 -7.81
CA TYR A 59 -1.37 3.36 -7.96
C TYR A 59 -1.72 2.63 -6.67
N LYS A 60 -2.99 2.66 -6.26
CA LYS A 60 -3.51 1.99 -5.06
C LYS A 60 -4.48 0.90 -5.41
N LEU A 61 -4.30 -0.29 -4.82
CA LEU A 61 -5.24 -1.39 -4.89
C LEU A 61 -5.66 -1.91 -3.51
N LEU A 62 -6.84 -2.49 -3.48
CA LEU A 62 -7.40 -3.27 -2.38
C LEU A 62 -7.59 -4.70 -2.89
N ALA A 63 -6.57 -5.53 -2.79
CA ALA A 63 -6.57 -6.87 -3.38
C ALA A 63 -7.77 -7.73 -2.94
N PRO A 64 -8.20 -7.73 -1.67
CA PRO A 64 -9.36 -8.52 -1.24
C PRO A 64 -10.68 -8.10 -1.90
N MET A 65 -10.77 -6.88 -2.45
CA MET A 65 -11.97 -6.37 -3.12
C MET A 65 -12.03 -6.73 -4.61
N LEU A 66 -10.96 -7.28 -5.16
CA LEU A 66 -10.96 -7.79 -6.54
C LEU A 66 -11.76 -9.09 -6.59
N ASP A 67 -12.55 -9.28 -7.62
CA ASP A 67 -13.40 -10.46 -7.83
C ASP A 67 -12.66 -11.63 -8.51
N ARG A 68 -11.34 -11.49 -8.69
CA ARG A 68 -10.44 -12.49 -9.28
C ARG A 68 -9.02 -12.36 -8.73
N PRO A 69 -8.14 -13.35 -8.99
CA PRO A 69 -6.76 -13.31 -8.51
C PRO A 69 -6.02 -12.04 -8.96
N ILE A 70 -5.20 -11.47 -8.06
CA ILE A 70 -4.35 -10.32 -8.40
C ILE A 70 -3.30 -10.66 -9.47
N GLU A 71 -2.89 -11.92 -9.54
CA GLU A 71 -1.98 -12.45 -10.55
C GLU A 71 -2.63 -12.77 -11.90
N ASP A 72 -3.93 -12.49 -12.08
CA ASP A 72 -4.62 -12.68 -13.36
C ASP A 72 -3.97 -11.80 -14.44
N PRO A 73 -3.50 -12.39 -15.55
CA PRO A 73 -2.84 -11.64 -16.64
C PRO A 73 -3.66 -10.49 -17.21
N ALA A 74 -4.98 -10.48 -17.02
CA ALA A 74 -5.82 -9.36 -17.44
C ALA A 74 -5.50 -8.04 -16.74
N ALA A 75 -4.79 -8.05 -15.58
CA ALA A 75 -4.28 -6.85 -14.92
C ALA A 75 -2.91 -6.40 -15.46
N TYR A 76 -2.20 -7.20 -16.23
CA TYR A 76 -0.83 -6.91 -16.68
C TYR A 76 -0.69 -5.58 -17.42
N PRO A 77 -1.63 -5.16 -18.30
CA PRO A 77 -1.54 -3.84 -18.91
C PRO A 77 -1.45 -2.67 -17.91
N VAL A 78 -2.01 -2.83 -16.71
CA VAL A 78 -1.89 -1.82 -15.63
C VAL A 78 -0.49 -1.84 -15.01
N TRP A 79 0.08 -3.04 -14.79
CA TRP A 79 1.45 -3.18 -14.27
C TRP A 79 2.50 -2.67 -15.27
N GLU A 80 2.29 -2.88 -16.57
CA GLU A 80 3.12 -2.33 -17.65
C GLU A 80 3.13 -0.80 -17.59
N VAL A 81 1.99 -0.16 -17.35
CA VAL A 81 1.91 1.30 -17.18
C VAL A 81 2.64 1.75 -15.92
N CYS A 82 2.56 1.00 -14.82
CA CYS A 82 3.31 1.33 -13.61
C CYS A 82 4.82 1.31 -13.86
N ALA A 83 5.32 0.31 -14.62
CA ALA A 83 6.72 0.23 -15.03
C ALA A 83 7.10 1.35 -16.01
N GLU A 84 6.27 1.60 -17.04
CA GLU A 84 6.48 2.67 -18.04
C GLU A 84 6.64 4.05 -17.37
N LEU A 85 5.84 4.32 -16.34
CA LEU A 85 5.77 5.62 -15.70
C LEU A 85 6.60 5.73 -14.41
N ASP A 86 7.32 4.67 -14.04
CA ASP A 86 8.14 4.57 -12.82
C ASP A 86 7.33 5.00 -11.56
N ILE A 87 6.14 4.44 -11.41
CA ILE A 87 5.25 4.77 -10.28
C ILE A 87 5.12 3.58 -9.32
N PRO A 88 5.11 3.82 -7.99
CA PRO A 88 4.91 2.77 -7.00
C PRO A 88 3.46 2.31 -6.97
N VAL A 89 3.29 1.04 -6.58
CA VAL A 89 1.98 0.42 -6.39
C VAL A 89 1.81 0.01 -4.93
N LEU A 90 0.82 0.58 -4.25
CA LEU A 90 0.47 0.21 -2.88
C LEU A 90 -0.74 -0.72 -2.89
N ILE A 91 -0.56 -1.95 -2.42
CA ILE A 91 -1.58 -2.99 -2.48
C ILE A 91 -1.94 -3.47 -1.07
N HIS A 92 -3.17 -3.19 -0.64
CA HIS A 92 -3.70 -3.73 0.61
C HIS A 92 -3.99 -5.23 0.45
N PHE A 93 -3.45 -6.02 1.37
CA PHE A 93 -3.79 -7.41 1.60
C PHE A 93 -4.42 -7.59 2.99
N GLY A 94 -4.86 -8.80 3.31
CA GLY A 94 -5.52 -9.06 4.57
C GLY A 94 -6.99 -8.64 4.58
N ILE A 95 -7.63 -8.79 5.73
CA ILE A 95 -9.05 -8.47 5.91
C ILE A 95 -9.22 -6.97 6.04
N GLN A 96 -10.20 -6.41 5.35
CA GLN A 96 -10.61 -5.03 5.57
C GLN A 96 -11.55 -4.93 6.78
N GLY A 97 -11.25 -3.98 7.67
CA GLY A 97 -12.13 -3.66 8.78
C GLY A 97 -13.42 -2.96 8.34
N GLY A 98 -14.39 -2.85 9.27
CA GLY A 98 -15.56 -2.03 9.06
C GLY A 98 -16.55 -2.53 8.01
N GLY A 99 -16.54 -3.83 7.69
CA GLY A 99 -17.52 -4.41 6.76
C GLY A 99 -17.13 -4.27 5.28
N GLY A 100 -15.86 -3.95 4.97
CA GLY A 100 -15.34 -3.86 3.60
C GLY A 100 -15.47 -5.15 2.80
N GLY A 101 -15.55 -6.29 3.48
CA GLY A 101 -15.77 -7.59 2.87
C GLY A 101 -14.54 -8.15 2.16
N ILE A 102 -14.76 -9.26 1.47
CA ILE A 102 -13.78 -9.96 0.64
C ILE A 102 -14.51 -10.48 -0.60
N ALA A 103 -14.09 -10.03 -1.78
CA ALA A 103 -14.63 -10.52 -3.04
C ALA A 103 -13.92 -11.82 -3.49
N TRP A 104 -12.59 -11.87 -3.33
CA TRP A 104 -11.79 -13.06 -3.60
C TRP A 104 -10.88 -13.35 -2.41
N HIS A 105 -11.18 -14.41 -1.66
CA HIS A 105 -10.54 -14.69 -0.36
C HIS A 105 -9.03 -14.99 -0.46
N GLU A 106 -8.55 -15.54 -1.56
CA GLU A 106 -7.11 -15.81 -1.71
C GLU A 106 -6.28 -14.52 -1.77
N ASN A 107 -6.87 -13.42 -2.22
CA ASN A 107 -6.22 -12.11 -2.29
C ASN A 107 -5.99 -11.45 -0.91
N ILE A 108 -6.35 -12.11 0.19
CA ILE A 108 -5.92 -11.65 1.53
C ILE A 108 -4.47 -12.00 1.82
N ASN A 109 -3.89 -12.97 1.10
CA ASN A 109 -2.52 -13.42 1.30
C ASN A 109 -1.55 -12.64 0.40
N PRO A 110 -0.58 -11.89 0.96
CA PRO A 110 0.37 -11.11 0.17
C PRO A 110 1.29 -11.94 -0.73
N LEU A 111 1.47 -13.24 -0.48
CA LEU A 111 2.22 -14.13 -1.39
C LEU A 111 1.62 -14.21 -2.80
N LYS A 112 0.34 -13.87 -2.96
CA LYS A 112 -0.29 -13.75 -4.28
C LYS A 112 0.34 -12.67 -5.18
N LEU A 113 1.10 -11.75 -4.59
CA LEU A 113 1.87 -10.75 -5.34
C LEU A 113 3.17 -11.31 -5.94
N HIS A 114 3.64 -12.48 -5.51
CA HIS A 114 4.98 -12.98 -5.85
C HIS A 114 5.25 -13.00 -7.36
N ASN A 115 4.36 -13.59 -8.15
CA ASN A 115 4.57 -13.73 -9.59
C ASN A 115 4.54 -12.35 -10.29
N VAL A 116 3.59 -11.50 -9.92
CA VAL A 116 3.51 -10.13 -10.44
C VAL A 116 4.79 -9.34 -10.12
N ALA A 117 5.29 -9.43 -8.88
CA ALA A 117 6.52 -8.74 -8.51
C ALA A 117 7.76 -9.26 -9.26
N LYS A 118 7.78 -10.55 -9.64
CA LYS A 118 8.85 -11.13 -10.47
C LYS A 118 8.75 -10.73 -11.94
N ASP A 119 7.53 -10.66 -12.45
CA ASP A 119 7.29 -10.29 -13.86
C ASP A 119 7.52 -8.79 -14.10
N PHE A 120 7.37 -7.97 -13.06
CA PHE A 120 7.57 -6.51 -13.10
C PHE A 120 8.65 -6.06 -12.10
N PRO A 121 9.92 -6.43 -12.30
CA PRO A 121 11.01 -6.15 -11.34
C PRO A 121 11.31 -4.66 -11.15
N ASP A 122 10.97 -3.82 -12.12
CA ASP A 122 11.19 -2.38 -12.09
C ASP A 122 10.07 -1.62 -11.36
N VAL A 123 8.95 -2.29 -11.04
CA VAL A 123 7.85 -1.69 -10.27
C VAL A 123 8.11 -1.86 -8.78
N THR A 124 8.08 -0.76 -8.03
CA THR A 124 8.10 -0.81 -6.57
C THR A 124 6.71 -1.12 -6.04
N PHE A 125 6.55 -2.28 -5.40
CA PHE A 125 5.33 -2.67 -4.71
C PHE A 125 5.45 -2.38 -3.21
N VAL A 126 4.38 -1.86 -2.60
CA VAL A 126 4.31 -1.61 -1.16
C VAL A 126 3.15 -2.41 -0.56
N VAL A 127 3.46 -3.27 0.40
CA VAL A 127 2.47 -4.03 1.17
C VAL A 127 2.25 -3.33 2.51
N PRO A 128 1.07 -2.72 2.75
CA PRO A 128 0.81 -1.96 3.96
C PRO A 128 0.59 -2.86 5.19
N HIS A 129 0.57 -2.21 6.37
CA HIS A 129 0.19 -2.81 7.65
C HIS A 129 1.08 -3.98 8.08
N PHE A 130 2.38 -3.96 7.75
CA PHE A 130 3.27 -5.11 7.98
C PHE A 130 2.67 -6.44 7.44
N GLY A 131 1.88 -6.37 6.35
CA GLY A 131 1.20 -7.52 5.78
C GLY A 131 -0.11 -7.90 6.45
N CYS A 132 -0.68 -7.07 7.33
CA CYS A 132 -2.01 -7.24 7.95
C CYS A 132 -2.18 -8.66 8.55
N ALA A 133 -1.32 -9.03 9.51
CA ALA A 133 -1.23 -10.33 10.16
C ALA A 133 -0.58 -11.47 9.34
N TRP A 134 -0.35 -11.31 8.06
CA TRP A 134 0.40 -12.25 7.21
C TRP A 134 1.91 -11.99 7.29
N ILE A 135 2.45 -11.91 8.52
CA ILE A 135 3.84 -11.50 8.77
C ILE A 135 4.84 -12.44 8.09
N ARG A 136 4.68 -13.74 8.27
CA ARG A 136 5.57 -14.75 7.69
C ARG A 136 5.56 -14.70 6.17
N GLU A 137 4.38 -14.67 5.59
CA GLU A 137 4.16 -14.61 4.14
C GLU A 137 4.74 -13.32 3.53
N THR A 138 4.54 -12.19 4.21
CA THR A 138 5.09 -10.91 3.78
C THR A 138 6.62 -10.89 3.86
N LEU A 139 7.21 -11.43 4.92
CA LEU A 139 8.67 -11.54 5.03
C LEU A 139 9.26 -12.43 3.92
N GLN A 140 8.61 -13.57 3.61
CA GLN A 140 9.03 -14.46 2.52
C GLN A 140 8.90 -13.77 1.16
N LEU A 141 7.81 -13.04 0.92
CA LEU A 141 7.61 -12.26 -0.30
C LEU A 141 8.71 -11.20 -0.46
N CYS A 142 8.94 -10.39 0.57
CA CYS A 142 9.94 -9.34 0.54
C CYS A 142 11.37 -9.89 0.41
N TRP A 143 11.64 -11.07 0.99
CA TRP A 143 12.92 -11.76 0.81
C TRP A 143 13.13 -12.23 -0.62
N ALA A 144 12.08 -12.79 -1.25
CA ALA A 144 12.13 -13.30 -2.62
C ALA A 144 12.12 -12.19 -3.68
N CYS A 145 11.51 -11.03 -3.39
CA CYS A 145 11.29 -9.94 -4.33
C CYS A 145 11.87 -8.63 -3.76
N GLY A 146 13.04 -8.22 -4.28
CA GLY A 146 13.74 -7.01 -3.83
C GLY A 146 12.97 -5.71 -4.07
N ASN A 147 12.03 -5.73 -5.00
CA ASN A 147 11.15 -4.61 -5.35
C ASN A 147 9.86 -4.53 -4.50
N VAL A 148 9.74 -5.34 -3.44
CA VAL A 148 8.61 -5.27 -2.50
C VAL A 148 9.06 -4.64 -1.19
N SER A 149 8.42 -3.56 -0.80
CA SER A 149 8.56 -2.84 0.46
C SER A 149 7.32 -3.00 1.33
N ILE A 150 7.40 -2.59 2.58
CA ILE A 150 6.22 -2.56 3.47
C ILE A 150 5.98 -1.16 4.02
N ASP A 151 4.77 -0.90 4.50
CA ASP A 151 4.53 0.26 5.34
C ASP A 151 4.03 -0.13 6.74
N THR A 152 4.14 0.84 7.65
CA THR A 152 3.81 0.68 9.06
C THR A 152 2.43 1.22 9.42
N CYS A 153 1.60 1.55 8.45
CA CYS A 153 0.26 2.07 8.70
C CYS A 153 -0.65 1.03 9.39
N GLY A 154 -1.84 1.42 9.83
CA GLY A 154 -2.77 0.52 10.54
C GLY A 154 -2.90 0.79 12.04
N SER A 155 -2.53 2.00 12.48
CA SER A 155 -2.74 2.46 13.87
C SER A 155 -2.10 1.54 14.93
N ASN A 156 -0.93 0.96 14.63
CA ASN A 156 -0.19 0.04 15.48
C ASN A 156 -0.99 -1.24 15.88
N GLN A 157 -1.88 -1.69 15.04
CA GLN A 157 -2.75 -2.87 15.30
C GLN A 157 -2.27 -4.16 14.61
N TRP A 158 -1.08 -4.16 14.04
CA TRP A 158 -0.53 -5.25 13.22
C TRP A 158 -0.49 -6.61 13.93
N VAL A 159 -0.28 -6.59 15.25
CA VAL A 159 -0.13 -7.80 16.06
C VAL A 159 -1.44 -8.38 16.58
N ARG A 160 -2.57 -7.69 16.34
CA ARG A 160 -3.90 -8.11 16.86
C ARG A 160 -4.31 -9.52 16.44
N TRP A 161 -3.92 -9.92 15.24
CA TRP A 161 -4.37 -11.15 14.61
C TRP A 161 -3.29 -12.24 14.58
N VAL A 162 -2.17 -12.01 15.27
CA VAL A 162 -1.02 -12.92 15.27
C VAL A 162 -0.89 -13.58 16.64
N ASP A 163 -0.80 -14.90 16.65
CA ASP A 163 -0.58 -15.65 17.89
C ASP A 163 0.80 -15.39 18.46
N GLY A 164 0.89 -15.37 19.79
CA GLY A 164 2.14 -15.22 20.52
C GLY A 164 2.36 -13.81 21.08
N ASP A 165 3.53 -13.64 21.69
CA ASP A 165 3.92 -12.41 22.39
C ASP A 165 4.61 -11.42 21.44
N TRP A 166 3.84 -10.89 20.48
CA TRP A 166 4.32 -9.88 19.56
C TRP A 166 4.19 -8.46 20.13
N THR A 167 5.23 -7.66 19.93
CA THR A 167 5.25 -6.23 20.23
C THR A 167 5.67 -5.46 18.99
N THR A 168 5.41 -4.15 18.97
CA THR A 168 5.88 -3.24 17.91
C THR A 168 7.38 -3.41 17.69
N LYS A 169 8.17 -3.41 18.76
CA LYS A 169 9.62 -3.58 18.72
C LYS A 169 10.07 -4.90 18.08
N LYS A 170 9.43 -6.04 18.48
CA LYS A 170 9.76 -7.35 17.90
C LYS A 170 9.46 -7.38 16.40
N LEU A 171 8.36 -6.76 16.00
CA LEU A 171 7.94 -6.70 14.60
C LEU A 171 8.91 -5.87 13.77
N PHE A 172 9.22 -4.65 14.19
CA PHE A 172 10.22 -3.80 13.51
C PHE A 172 11.58 -4.50 13.38
N ARG A 173 12.08 -5.08 14.49
CA ARG A 173 13.34 -5.83 14.46
C ARG A 173 13.31 -6.93 13.42
N LYS A 174 12.24 -7.74 13.39
CA LYS A 174 12.11 -8.84 12.45
C LYS A 174 12.17 -8.38 11.00
N TYR A 175 11.48 -7.29 10.66
CA TYR A 175 11.51 -6.74 9.31
C TYR A 175 12.87 -6.09 8.98
N MET A 176 13.43 -5.31 9.88
CA MET A 176 14.76 -4.70 9.67
C MET A 176 15.86 -5.75 9.44
N GLU A 177 15.86 -6.83 10.23
CA GLU A 177 16.80 -7.96 10.07
C GLU A 177 16.59 -8.71 8.74
N THR A 178 15.38 -8.70 8.18
CA THR A 178 15.04 -9.47 6.97
C THR A 178 15.20 -8.66 5.70
N ILE A 179 14.76 -7.40 5.66
CA ILE A 179 14.66 -6.61 4.43
C ILE A 179 15.40 -5.28 4.49
N GLY A 180 15.95 -4.90 5.64
CA GLY A 180 16.57 -3.59 5.85
C GLY A 180 15.58 -2.49 6.18
N ALA A 181 16.05 -1.41 6.79
CA ALA A 181 15.21 -0.28 7.20
C ALA A 181 14.72 0.55 6.00
N GLU A 182 15.48 0.57 4.92
CA GLU A 182 15.20 1.33 3.69
C GLU A 182 13.94 0.86 2.94
N ARG A 183 13.46 -0.33 3.25
CA ARG A 183 12.23 -0.89 2.67
C ARG A 183 11.04 -0.83 3.62
N ILE A 184 11.15 -0.05 4.70
CA ILE A 184 10.09 0.16 5.69
C ILE A 184 9.62 1.61 5.63
N ILE A 185 8.40 1.85 5.19
CA ILE A 185 7.84 3.17 4.98
C ILE A 185 6.89 3.50 6.15
N PHE A 186 7.03 4.69 6.71
CA PHE A 186 6.11 5.15 7.75
C PHE A 186 4.72 5.48 7.20
N GLY A 187 3.68 5.00 7.89
CA GLY A 187 2.29 5.31 7.59
C GLY A 187 1.41 5.25 8.84
N THR A 188 0.22 5.85 8.78
CA THR A 188 -0.72 5.88 9.91
C THR A 188 -2.06 5.22 9.63
N ASP A 189 -2.47 5.09 8.37
CA ASP A 189 -3.82 4.68 7.94
C ASP A 189 -4.92 5.60 8.51
N SER A 190 -4.58 6.87 8.68
CA SER A 190 -5.50 7.87 9.21
C SER A 190 -6.25 8.50 8.06
N SER A 191 -7.51 8.10 7.86
CA SER A 191 -8.28 8.52 6.69
C SER A 191 -9.16 9.74 6.94
N TYR A 192 -9.70 9.90 8.13
CA TYR A 192 -10.59 11.01 8.48
C TYR A 192 -10.93 11.04 9.97
N PHE A 193 -11.54 12.16 10.39
CA PHE A 193 -12.04 12.31 11.75
C PHE A 193 -12.99 11.15 12.16
N PRO A 194 -12.91 10.63 13.41
CA PRO A 194 -12.05 11.13 14.49
C PRO A 194 -10.65 10.50 14.52
N ARG A 195 -10.31 9.64 13.58
CA ARG A 195 -9.07 8.87 13.64
C ARG A 195 -7.85 9.69 13.30
N GLY A 196 -7.88 10.67 12.46
CA GLY A 196 -6.79 11.56 12.03
C GLY A 196 -5.36 11.09 12.39
N PHE A 197 -4.35 11.78 11.99
CA PHE A 197 -2.98 11.48 12.45
C PHE A 197 -2.91 11.54 13.97
N ALA A 198 -2.59 10.42 14.61
CA ALA A 198 -2.40 10.34 16.04
C ALA A 198 -0.90 10.35 16.36
N GLU A 199 -0.44 11.41 17.01
CA GLU A 199 0.95 11.58 17.44
C GLU A 199 1.48 10.35 18.19
N ARG A 200 0.62 9.70 18.99
CA ARG A 200 0.96 8.48 19.72
C ARG A 200 1.44 7.35 18.80
N TYR A 201 0.90 7.23 17.58
CA TYR A 201 1.32 6.17 16.65
C TYR A 201 2.77 6.36 16.21
N LEU A 202 3.15 7.60 15.91
CA LEU A 202 4.52 7.95 15.60
C LEU A 202 5.43 7.73 16.82
N GLN A 203 5.01 8.21 18.00
CA GLN A 203 5.79 8.07 19.21
C GLN A 203 6.00 6.61 19.61
N ASP A 204 4.96 5.77 19.49
CA ASP A 204 5.06 4.34 19.79
C ASP A 204 6.03 3.64 18.82
N GLN A 205 5.99 4.00 17.53
CA GLN A 205 6.90 3.43 16.53
C GLN A 205 8.36 3.90 16.70
N ILE A 206 8.59 5.12 17.17
CA ILE A 206 9.95 5.67 17.40
C ILE A 206 10.55 5.15 18.70
N ARG A 207 9.71 5.04 19.75
CA ARG A 207 10.18 4.62 21.09
C ARG A 207 10.58 3.15 21.14
N ASP A 208 9.84 2.28 20.47
CA ASP A 208 10.04 0.84 20.45
C ASP A 208 11.11 0.41 19.45
#